data_68ff57b3d50680a872e3956cf8c73755
#
_entry.id   68ff57b3d50680a872e3956cf8c73755
#
_cell.length_a   1.000
_cell.length_b   1.000
_cell.length_c   1.000
_cell.angle_alpha   90.00
_cell.angle_beta   90.00
_cell.angle_gamma   90.00
#
_symmetry.space_group_name_H-M   'P 1'
#
loop_
_entity.id
_entity.type
_entity.pdbx_description
1 polymer ?
#
loop_
_entity_poly.entity_id
_entity_poly.type
_entity_poly.pdbx_seq_one_letter_code
_entity_poly.pdbx_strand_id
1 'polypeptide(L)'
;MYAFDEIKKADSEIADAIQAEMERQNSHLELIASENWVSKAVMAAMGSPLTNKYAEGYPGKRYYGGCQCVDVVEDLARERAKKLFGCDYANVQPHSGAQANLAVFFAMLEPGDKVMGMNLDHGGHLTHGSPVNISGKYFNVVSYGVNDEGVIDYDKVREIAVKEKPKMIIAGASAYARIIDFKKFREIADEVGAYLMVDMAHIAGLVAAGLHPSPIPYADVTTTTTHKTLRGPRGGLILCNQEAADKFNFNKAVFPGIQGGPLEHVIAGKAVCFKEALEPEFAEYQKQIIKNAQSLSKGLMDRGVKIVSGGTDNHLMLIDLRGEDVTGKELEKRLDAAHITCNKNTVPNDPRSPFVTSGVRLGTPAVTTRGLKEDDMDMIAECIALVLQSEDNIEKVKGMVAELTAKYPLDM
;
A
#
# COMPACT_ATOMS: atom_id res chain seq x y z
N MET A 1 -6.57 21.87 -11.36
CA MET A 1 -5.81 21.85 -12.62
C MET A 1 -4.45 22.41 -12.30
N TYR A 2 -3.40 21.57 -12.34
CA TYR A 2 -2.07 22.12 -12.28
C TYR A 2 -1.84 22.93 -13.55
N ALA A 3 -1.06 23.99 -13.42
CA ALA A 3 -0.82 24.91 -14.51
C ALA A 3 0.13 24.26 -15.55
N PHE A 4 -0.38 23.28 -16.31
CA PHE A 4 0.39 22.54 -17.31
C PHE A 4 1.08 23.48 -18.32
N ASP A 5 0.40 24.56 -18.69
CA ASP A 5 0.96 25.59 -19.58
C ASP A 5 2.18 26.29 -18.98
N GLU A 6 2.23 26.45 -17.65
CA GLU A 6 3.39 27.04 -16.99
C GLU A 6 4.58 26.07 -16.99
N ILE A 7 4.33 24.77 -16.81
CA ILE A 7 5.37 23.74 -16.95
C ILE A 7 5.90 23.74 -18.38
N LYS A 8 5.01 23.76 -19.38
CA LYS A 8 5.39 23.73 -20.79
C LYS A 8 6.22 24.95 -21.20
N LYS A 9 5.91 26.14 -20.66
CA LYS A 9 6.70 27.35 -20.90
C LYS A 9 8.09 27.27 -20.24
N ALA A 10 8.20 26.66 -19.05
CA ALA A 10 9.43 26.57 -18.30
C ALA A 10 10.32 25.41 -18.81
N ASP A 11 9.71 24.27 -19.11
CA ASP A 11 10.40 23.02 -19.48
C ASP A 11 9.47 22.16 -20.32
N SER A 12 9.66 22.20 -21.65
CA SER A 12 8.83 21.42 -22.57
C SER A 12 9.10 19.92 -22.49
N GLU A 13 10.32 19.48 -22.15
CA GLU A 13 10.67 18.06 -22.06
C GLU A 13 9.94 17.39 -20.89
N ILE A 14 9.87 18.08 -19.73
CA ILE A 14 9.09 17.62 -18.58
C ILE A 14 7.59 17.66 -18.89
N ALA A 15 7.10 18.69 -19.57
CA ALA A 15 5.69 18.76 -19.97
C ALA A 15 5.31 17.60 -20.88
N ASP A 16 6.14 17.30 -21.88
CA ASP A 16 5.91 16.18 -22.81
C ASP A 16 5.92 14.83 -22.08
N ALA A 17 6.83 14.62 -21.12
CA ALA A 17 6.87 13.41 -20.30
C ALA A 17 5.60 13.25 -19.43
N ILE A 18 5.13 14.34 -18.80
CA ILE A 18 3.88 14.34 -18.03
C ILE A 18 2.68 14.04 -18.94
N GLN A 19 2.64 14.64 -20.12
CA GLN A 19 1.57 14.38 -21.09
C GLN A 19 1.56 12.91 -21.53
N ALA A 20 2.72 12.34 -21.84
CA ALA A 20 2.85 10.93 -22.20
C ALA A 20 2.38 9.99 -21.08
N GLU A 21 2.68 10.30 -19.81
CA GLU A 21 2.19 9.53 -18.66
C GLU A 21 0.67 9.66 -18.48
N MET A 22 0.09 10.85 -18.68
CA MET A 22 -1.37 11.03 -18.67
C MET A 22 -2.04 10.18 -19.76
N GLU A 23 -1.48 10.14 -20.95
CA GLU A 23 -1.96 9.33 -22.08
C GLU A 23 -1.85 7.82 -21.75
N ARG A 24 -0.72 7.39 -21.16
CA ARG A 24 -0.55 6.02 -20.71
C ARG A 24 -1.63 5.64 -19.67
N GLN A 25 -1.81 6.45 -18.64
CA GLN A 25 -2.80 6.18 -17.59
C GLN A 25 -4.22 6.12 -18.17
N ASN A 26 -4.57 6.98 -19.13
CA ASN A 26 -5.89 6.95 -19.77
C ASN A 26 -6.11 5.71 -20.64
N SER A 27 -5.08 5.23 -21.33
CA SER A 27 -5.16 4.12 -22.29
C SER A 27 -4.94 2.73 -21.68
N HIS A 28 -4.46 2.65 -20.43
CA HIS A 28 -4.14 1.38 -19.77
C HIS A 28 -5.12 1.05 -18.65
N LEU A 29 -5.28 -0.25 -18.36
CA LEU A 29 -5.91 -0.74 -17.14
C LEU A 29 -4.84 -0.90 -16.06
N GLU A 30 -4.97 -0.13 -14.98
CA GLU A 30 -4.03 -0.16 -13.86
C GLU A 30 -4.46 -1.23 -12.84
N LEU A 31 -3.70 -2.32 -12.76
CA LEU A 31 -3.93 -3.43 -11.83
C LEU A 31 -2.79 -3.61 -10.84
N ILE A 32 -1.84 -2.67 -10.74
CA ILE A 32 -0.88 -2.67 -9.64
C ILE A 32 -1.62 -2.40 -8.33
N ALA A 33 -1.61 -3.38 -7.43
CA ALA A 33 -2.39 -3.36 -6.19
C ALA A 33 -2.06 -2.20 -5.24
N SER A 34 -0.90 -1.56 -5.41
CA SER A 34 -0.41 -0.43 -4.61
C SER A 34 -0.58 0.93 -5.29
N GLU A 35 -1.26 0.99 -6.44
CA GLU A 35 -1.54 2.22 -7.16
C GLU A 35 -3.03 2.62 -7.09
N ASN A 36 -3.28 3.91 -7.21
CA ASN A 36 -4.61 4.48 -7.22
C ASN A 36 -4.58 5.90 -7.83
N TRP A 37 -5.74 6.42 -8.22
CA TRP A 37 -5.90 7.80 -8.68
C TRP A 37 -6.46 8.68 -7.56
N VAL A 38 -5.71 9.71 -7.20
CA VAL A 38 -6.16 10.69 -6.22
C VAL A 38 -7.22 11.63 -6.81
N SER A 39 -8.04 12.24 -5.94
CA SER A 39 -8.98 13.28 -6.36
C SER A 39 -8.26 14.53 -6.88
N LYS A 40 -8.96 15.33 -7.70
CA LYS A 40 -8.48 16.65 -8.12
C LYS A 40 -8.16 17.57 -6.94
N ALA A 41 -8.90 17.42 -5.83
CA ALA A 41 -8.67 18.21 -4.61
C ALA A 41 -7.35 17.84 -3.93
N VAL A 42 -7.04 16.54 -3.84
CA VAL A 42 -5.73 16.07 -3.35
C VAL A 42 -4.61 16.57 -4.27
N MET A 43 -4.77 16.44 -5.59
CA MET A 43 -3.77 16.91 -6.54
C MET A 43 -3.54 18.44 -6.44
N ALA A 44 -4.60 19.23 -6.29
CA ALA A 44 -4.51 20.68 -6.11
C ALA A 44 -3.79 21.04 -4.80
N ALA A 45 -4.05 20.31 -3.72
CA ALA A 45 -3.35 20.52 -2.45
C ALA A 45 -1.83 20.25 -2.58
N MET A 46 -1.46 19.20 -3.32
CA MET A 46 -0.06 18.87 -3.62
C MET A 46 0.68 19.95 -4.40
N GLY A 47 -0.02 20.65 -5.32
CA GLY A 47 0.53 21.78 -6.10
C GLY A 47 0.38 23.15 -5.42
N SER A 48 0.09 23.21 -4.12
CA SER A 48 -0.17 24.45 -3.40
C SER A 48 1.13 25.19 -2.98
N PRO A 49 1.03 26.51 -2.62
CA PRO A 49 2.16 27.27 -2.12
C PRO A 49 2.77 26.77 -0.80
N LEU A 50 2.14 25.79 -0.16
CA LEU A 50 2.66 25.16 1.06
C LEU A 50 4.00 24.45 0.82
N THR A 51 4.34 24.12 -0.42
CA THR A 51 5.67 23.62 -0.81
C THR A 51 6.80 24.57 -0.45
N ASN A 52 6.52 25.87 -0.34
CA ASN A 52 7.52 26.91 -0.05
C ASN A 52 7.83 27.02 1.45
N LYS A 53 7.03 26.38 2.34
CA LYS A 53 7.12 26.62 3.78
C LYS A 53 8.04 25.62 4.48
N TYR A 54 9.06 26.15 5.15
CA TYR A 54 9.93 25.37 6.06
C TYR A 54 9.33 25.35 7.47
N ALA A 55 9.03 24.16 8.01
CA ALA A 55 8.24 24.02 9.24
C ALA A 55 8.76 22.91 10.18
N GLU A 56 10.08 22.85 10.40
CA GLU A 56 10.66 21.90 11.38
C GLU A 56 10.03 22.04 12.75
N GLY A 57 9.83 20.91 13.41
CA GLY A 57 9.07 20.80 14.65
C GLY A 57 7.63 20.36 14.41
N TYR A 58 6.73 20.78 15.28
CA TYR A 58 5.32 20.37 15.29
C TYR A 58 4.41 21.57 15.53
N PRO A 59 3.09 21.50 15.23
CA PRO A 59 2.16 22.59 15.47
C PRO A 59 2.31 23.20 16.86
N GLY A 60 2.43 24.53 16.94
CA GLY A 60 2.65 25.30 18.17
C GLY A 60 4.07 25.17 18.76
N LYS A 61 4.94 24.35 18.20
CA LYS A 61 6.34 24.12 18.65
C LYS A 61 7.28 24.03 17.46
N ARG A 62 7.24 25.03 16.58
CA ARG A 62 8.10 25.11 15.40
C ARG A 62 9.44 25.79 15.70
N TYR A 63 10.46 25.40 14.94
CA TYR A 63 11.76 26.08 14.98
C TYR A 63 11.80 27.34 14.12
N TYR A 64 10.81 27.57 13.25
CA TYR A 64 10.73 28.69 12.31
C TYR A 64 9.47 29.50 12.52
N GLY A 65 9.55 30.80 12.23
CA GLY A 65 8.41 31.70 12.22
C GLY A 65 7.49 31.48 11.00
N GLY A 66 6.30 32.09 11.03
CA GLY A 66 5.35 32.06 9.91
C GLY A 66 4.61 30.74 9.71
N CYS A 67 4.51 29.89 10.74
CA CYS A 67 3.92 28.55 10.64
C CYS A 67 2.44 28.48 11.00
N GLN A 68 1.81 29.59 11.36
CA GLN A 68 0.43 29.63 11.84
C GLN A 68 -0.59 28.98 10.87
N CYS A 69 -0.36 29.06 9.55
CA CYS A 69 -1.25 28.46 8.56
C CYS A 69 -0.96 26.95 8.38
N VAL A 70 0.30 26.55 8.32
CA VAL A 70 0.66 25.13 8.21
C VAL A 70 0.37 24.36 9.49
N ASP A 71 0.38 25.02 10.65
CA ASP A 71 -0.06 24.40 11.91
C ASP A 71 -1.52 23.97 11.82
N VAL A 72 -2.40 24.81 11.26
CA VAL A 72 -3.80 24.45 11.01
C VAL A 72 -3.92 23.25 10.08
N VAL A 73 -3.12 23.23 9.00
CA VAL A 73 -3.14 22.12 8.02
C VAL A 73 -2.71 20.81 8.65
N GLU A 74 -1.61 20.83 9.40
CA GLU A 74 -1.09 19.63 10.06
C GLU A 74 -2.01 19.15 11.17
N ASP A 75 -2.59 20.03 11.98
CA ASP A 75 -3.57 19.68 13.01
C ASP A 75 -4.83 19.06 12.38
N LEU A 76 -5.35 19.62 11.29
CA LEU A 76 -6.47 19.01 10.57
C LEU A 76 -6.14 17.61 10.06
N ALA A 77 -4.94 17.40 9.52
CA ALA A 77 -4.51 16.07 9.06
C ALA A 77 -4.44 15.08 10.24
N ARG A 78 -3.86 15.49 11.36
CA ARG A 78 -3.74 14.66 12.58
C ARG A 78 -5.10 14.29 13.15
N GLU A 79 -5.99 15.26 13.35
CA GLU A 79 -7.31 15.04 13.92
C GLU A 79 -8.19 14.16 13.02
N ARG A 80 -8.13 14.38 11.70
CA ARG A 80 -8.84 13.54 10.73
C ARG A 80 -8.31 12.11 10.71
N ALA A 81 -7.00 11.91 10.76
CA ALA A 81 -6.39 10.59 10.85
C ALA A 81 -6.83 9.85 12.13
N LYS A 82 -6.78 10.54 13.30
CA LYS A 82 -7.26 9.96 14.57
C LYS A 82 -8.73 9.55 14.48
N LYS A 83 -9.58 10.41 13.95
CA LYS A 83 -11.01 10.11 13.79
C LYS A 83 -11.25 8.95 12.82
N LEU A 84 -10.51 8.91 11.69
CA LEU A 84 -10.67 7.91 10.64
C LEU A 84 -10.31 6.50 11.13
N PHE A 85 -9.26 6.37 11.92
CA PHE A 85 -8.74 5.08 12.38
C PHE A 85 -9.12 4.74 13.83
N GLY A 86 -9.72 5.67 14.59
CA GLY A 86 -10.12 5.45 15.97
C GLY A 86 -8.92 5.32 16.92
N CYS A 87 -7.93 6.18 16.80
CA CYS A 87 -6.73 6.22 17.63
C CYS A 87 -6.54 7.56 18.32
N ASP A 88 -5.70 7.61 19.38
CA ASP A 88 -5.47 8.83 20.17
C ASP A 88 -4.36 9.70 19.59
N TYR A 89 -3.40 9.07 18.88
CA TYR A 89 -2.22 9.73 18.35
C TYR A 89 -2.04 9.45 16.86
N ALA A 90 -1.66 10.49 16.13
CA ALA A 90 -1.26 10.42 14.74
C ALA A 90 -0.06 11.33 14.47
N ASN A 91 0.96 10.80 13.78
CA ASN A 91 2.03 11.60 13.17
C ASN A 91 1.89 11.52 11.65
N VAL A 92 1.70 12.68 11.01
CA VAL A 92 1.44 12.80 9.57
C VAL A 92 2.67 13.25 8.78
N GLN A 93 3.80 13.47 9.46
CA GLN A 93 5.04 13.95 8.83
C GLN A 93 5.86 12.91 8.08
N PRO A 94 5.79 11.57 8.30
CA PRO A 94 6.58 10.63 7.52
C PRO A 94 6.37 10.83 6.01
N HIS A 95 7.49 11.00 5.27
CA HIS A 95 7.48 11.24 3.83
C HIS A 95 7.03 10.00 3.04
N SER A 96 7.20 8.82 3.62
CA SER A 96 6.79 7.54 3.03
C SER A 96 6.46 6.51 4.12
N GLY A 97 5.83 5.39 3.73
CA GLY A 97 5.64 4.24 4.64
C GLY A 97 6.96 3.67 5.13
N ALA A 98 8.00 3.62 4.29
CA ALA A 98 9.32 3.17 4.69
C ALA A 98 9.94 4.04 5.79
N GLN A 99 9.76 5.37 5.71
CA GLN A 99 10.22 6.29 6.76
C GLN A 99 9.36 6.23 8.02
N ALA A 100 8.06 5.96 7.91
CA ALA A 100 7.22 5.68 9.07
C ALA A 100 7.72 4.43 9.81
N ASN A 101 8.00 3.34 9.09
CA ASN A 101 8.55 2.12 9.67
C ASN A 101 9.93 2.37 10.31
N LEU A 102 10.80 3.12 9.64
CA LEU A 102 12.13 3.45 10.16
C LEU A 102 12.03 4.30 11.45
N ALA A 103 11.11 5.25 11.51
CA ALA A 103 10.88 6.04 12.73
C ALA A 103 10.42 5.16 13.90
N VAL A 104 9.53 4.20 13.64
CA VAL A 104 9.09 3.23 14.65
C VAL A 104 10.25 2.37 15.13
N PHE A 105 11.07 1.84 14.23
CA PHE A 105 12.27 1.08 14.62
C PHE A 105 13.23 1.92 15.45
N PHE A 106 13.48 3.15 15.04
CA PHE A 106 14.35 4.08 15.76
C PHE A 106 13.83 4.42 17.18
N ALA A 107 12.49 4.48 17.33
CA ALA A 107 11.86 4.77 18.62
C ALA A 107 11.83 3.57 19.59
N MET A 108 11.74 2.34 19.08
CA MET A 108 11.39 1.17 19.88
C MET A 108 12.49 0.11 19.96
N LEU A 109 13.50 0.18 19.10
CA LEU A 109 14.53 -0.84 18.95
C LEU A 109 15.93 -0.22 18.98
N GLU A 110 16.90 -1.06 19.35
CA GLU A 110 18.32 -0.78 19.21
C GLU A 110 18.94 -1.63 18.08
N PRO A 111 20.00 -1.16 17.41
CA PRO A 111 20.69 -1.96 16.40
C PRO A 111 21.09 -3.34 16.96
N GLY A 112 20.78 -4.40 16.20
CA GLY A 112 21.01 -5.78 16.62
C GLY A 112 19.85 -6.44 17.36
N ASP A 113 18.80 -5.71 17.72
CA ASP A 113 17.59 -6.31 18.27
C ASP A 113 16.98 -7.32 17.29
N LYS A 114 16.35 -8.36 17.82
CA LYS A 114 15.69 -9.37 17.01
C LYS A 114 14.29 -8.91 16.64
N VAL A 115 13.97 -8.92 15.34
CA VAL A 115 12.64 -8.62 14.80
C VAL A 115 12.10 -9.79 14.01
N MET A 116 10.80 -10.00 14.07
CA MET A 116 10.11 -11.04 13.30
C MET A 116 9.12 -10.41 12.35
N GLY A 117 9.25 -10.70 11.04
CA GLY A 117 8.35 -10.18 10.00
C GLY A 117 7.97 -11.26 8.98
N MET A 118 6.98 -10.97 8.13
CA MET A 118 6.61 -11.88 7.07
C MET A 118 7.75 -12.00 6.04
N ASN A 119 8.07 -13.22 5.63
CA ASN A 119 9.03 -13.49 4.57
C ASN A 119 8.66 -12.75 3.28
N LEU A 120 9.64 -12.15 2.63
CA LEU A 120 9.46 -11.40 1.39
C LEU A 120 8.81 -12.24 0.29
N ASP A 121 9.26 -13.50 0.13
CA ASP A 121 8.73 -14.44 -0.86
C ASP A 121 7.30 -14.92 -0.55
N HIS A 122 6.83 -14.72 0.68
CA HIS A 122 5.48 -15.05 1.13
C HIS A 122 4.57 -13.79 1.19
N GLY A 123 5.01 -12.68 0.64
CA GLY A 123 4.23 -11.44 0.56
C GLY A 123 4.62 -10.35 1.55
N GLY A 124 5.73 -10.48 2.29
CA GLY A 124 6.26 -9.44 3.16
C GLY A 124 6.68 -8.18 2.41
N HIS A 125 6.89 -7.09 3.14
CA HIS A 125 7.42 -5.85 2.57
C HIS A 125 8.93 -5.76 2.78
N LEU A 126 9.64 -5.04 1.89
CA LEU A 126 11.09 -4.84 2.00
C LEU A 126 11.51 -4.28 3.37
N THR A 127 10.73 -3.37 3.95
CA THR A 127 11.01 -2.77 5.26
C THR A 127 10.70 -3.67 6.46
N HIS A 128 10.24 -4.90 6.23
CA HIS A 128 9.98 -5.89 7.29
C HIS A 128 11.14 -6.86 7.51
N GLY A 129 12.36 -6.48 7.12
CA GLY A 129 13.56 -7.24 7.39
C GLY A 129 14.30 -7.78 6.16
N SER A 130 14.01 -7.28 4.96
CA SER A 130 14.76 -7.68 3.76
C SER A 130 16.26 -7.35 3.91
N PRO A 131 17.19 -8.27 3.56
CA PRO A 131 18.63 -8.06 3.69
C PRO A 131 19.18 -6.85 2.93
N VAL A 132 18.48 -6.40 1.90
CA VAL A 132 18.88 -5.22 1.11
C VAL A 132 18.33 -3.92 1.68
N ASN A 133 17.40 -4.00 2.65
CA ASN A 133 16.80 -2.85 3.33
C ASN A 133 17.51 -2.57 4.66
N ILE A 134 17.42 -1.33 5.14
CA ILE A 134 17.97 -0.92 6.43
C ILE A 134 17.47 -1.80 7.58
N SER A 135 16.22 -2.27 7.54
CA SER A 135 15.67 -3.17 8.54
C SER A 135 16.42 -4.50 8.63
N GLY A 136 16.80 -5.09 7.49
CA GLY A 136 17.60 -6.33 7.47
C GLY A 136 19.09 -6.11 7.73
N LYS A 137 19.59 -4.87 7.62
CA LYS A 137 21.00 -4.53 7.90
C LYS A 137 21.26 -4.18 9.36
N TYR A 138 20.29 -3.59 10.04
CA TYR A 138 20.43 -3.10 11.41
C TYR A 138 19.90 -4.08 12.45
N PHE A 139 18.99 -4.99 12.08
CA PHE A 139 18.33 -5.90 13.02
C PHE A 139 18.60 -7.37 12.69
N ASN A 140 18.50 -8.22 13.69
CA ASN A 140 18.54 -9.67 13.54
C ASN A 140 17.14 -10.16 13.15
N VAL A 141 16.95 -10.48 11.86
CA VAL A 141 15.63 -10.79 11.31
C VAL A 141 15.35 -12.28 11.34
N VAL A 142 14.19 -12.65 11.85
CA VAL A 142 13.58 -13.96 11.67
C VAL A 142 12.27 -13.80 10.90
N SER A 143 11.92 -14.79 10.06
CA SER A 143 10.75 -14.68 9.20
C SER A 143 9.68 -15.71 9.58
N TYR A 144 8.43 -15.30 9.53
CA TYR A 144 7.29 -16.22 9.42
C TYR A 144 6.75 -16.20 7.99
N GLY A 145 5.92 -17.18 7.67
CA GLY A 145 5.37 -17.31 6.32
C GLY A 145 3.92 -17.74 6.31
N VAL A 146 3.49 -18.22 5.15
CA VAL A 146 2.20 -18.86 4.92
C VAL A 146 2.38 -20.36 4.77
N ASN A 147 1.29 -21.11 4.97
CA ASN A 147 1.22 -22.54 4.71
C ASN A 147 1.11 -22.84 3.20
N ASP A 148 0.96 -24.13 2.85
CA ASP A 148 0.88 -24.56 1.45
C ASP A 148 -0.37 -24.05 0.73
N GLU A 149 -1.44 -23.71 1.47
CA GLU A 149 -2.63 -23.05 0.94
C GLU A 149 -2.46 -21.54 0.73
N GLY A 150 -1.30 -20.97 1.09
CA GLY A 150 -1.04 -19.53 0.96
C GLY A 150 -1.68 -18.68 2.07
N VAL A 151 -1.97 -19.26 3.24
CA VAL A 151 -2.60 -18.59 4.39
C VAL A 151 -1.63 -18.55 5.57
N ILE A 152 -1.64 -17.46 6.37
CA ILE A 152 -0.82 -17.35 7.58
C ILE A 152 -1.19 -18.46 8.55
N ASP A 153 -0.19 -19.28 8.90
CA ASP A 153 -0.28 -20.28 9.95
C ASP A 153 0.13 -19.68 11.29
N TYR A 154 -0.86 -19.29 12.10
CA TYR A 154 -0.62 -18.62 13.38
C TYR A 154 0.04 -19.54 14.42
N ASP A 155 -0.17 -20.85 14.34
CA ASP A 155 0.52 -21.81 15.23
C ASP A 155 2.02 -21.85 14.90
N LYS A 156 2.36 -21.80 13.63
CA LYS A 156 3.76 -21.71 13.18
C LYS A 156 4.39 -20.36 13.52
N VAL A 157 3.63 -19.26 13.38
CA VAL A 157 4.08 -17.93 13.84
C VAL A 157 4.40 -17.96 15.33
N ARG A 158 3.53 -18.55 16.16
CA ARG A 158 3.74 -18.72 17.60
C ARG A 158 4.96 -19.58 17.91
N GLU A 159 5.11 -20.74 17.25
CA GLU A 159 6.28 -21.62 17.41
C GLU A 159 7.60 -20.87 17.19
N ILE A 160 7.67 -20.09 16.09
CA ILE A 160 8.85 -19.28 15.76
C ILE A 160 9.07 -18.19 16.83
N ALA A 161 8.02 -17.47 17.21
CA ALA A 161 8.12 -16.41 18.22
C ALA A 161 8.61 -16.92 19.57
N VAL A 162 8.08 -18.05 20.05
CA VAL A 162 8.50 -18.68 21.32
C VAL A 162 9.95 -19.12 21.27
N LYS A 163 10.40 -19.72 20.16
CA LYS A 163 11.78 -20.16 19.95
C LYS A 163 12.75 -18.97 19.87
N GLU A 164 12.41 -17.99 19.06
CA GLU A 164 13.33 -16.90 18.69
C GLU A 164 13.28 -15.69 19.63
N LYS A 165 12.19 -15.51 20.35
CA LYS A 165 11.95 -14.42 21.30
C LYS A 165 12.30 -13.04 20.71
N PRO A 166 11.62 -12.64 19.61
CA PRO A 166 11.87 -11.34 19.01
C PRO A 166 11.47 -10.21 19.97
N LYS A 167 12.14 -9.08 19.88
CA LYS A 167 11.75 -7.86 20.60
C LYS A 167 10.54 -7.17 19.96
N MET A 168 10.37 -7.34 18.64
CA MET A 168 9.22 -6.83 17.89
C MET A 168 8.72 -7.87 16.88
N ILE A 169 7.40 -8.00 16.79
CA ILE A 169 6.72 -8.74 15.72
C ILE A 169 6.07 -7.71 14.80
N ILE A 170 6.31 -7.84 13.50
CA ILE A 170 5.73 -6.98 12.46
C ILE A 170 4.67 -7.79 11.73
N ALA A 171 3.40 -7.38 11.86
CA ALA A 171 2.29 -7.91 11.09
C ALA A 171 1.95 -6.96 9.94
N GLY A 172 1.54 -7.52 8.82
CA GLY A 172 1.25 -6.77 7.60
C GLY A 172 1.94 -7.37 6.38
N ALA A 173 1.41 -7.11 5.20
CA ALA A 173 1.87 -7.72 3.98
C ALA A 173 1.64 -6.82 2.75
N SER A 174 2.45 -7.02 1.72
CA SER A 174 2.32 -6.37 0.41
C SER A 174 1.61 -7.23 -0.63
N ALA A 175 1.56 -8.54 -0.41
CA ALA A 175 1.02 -9.50 -1.36
C ALA A 175 0.29 -10.67 -0.67
N TYR A 176 -0.59 -10.35 0.27
CA TYR A 176 -1.41 -11.32 1.01
C TYR A 176 -2.90 -11.03 0.79
N ALA A 177 -3.61 -12.01 0.27
CA ALA A 177 -4.98 -11.83 -0.22
C ALA A 177 -6.07 -12.14 0.81
N ARG A 178 -5.72 -12.56 2.03
CA ARG A 178 -6.67 -12.97 3.06
C ARG A 178 -6.71 -11.99 4.23
N ILE A 179 -7.70 -12.14 5.09
CA ILE A 179 -7.82 -11.36 6.34
C ILE A 179 -6.63 -11.68 7.26
N ILE A 180 -6.07 -10.65 7.88
CA ILE A 180 -5.04 -10.78 8.92
C ILE A 180 -5.71 -10.66 10.29
N ASP A 181 -5.50 -11.65 11.14
CA ASP A 181 -6.00 -11.67 12.52
C ASP A 181 -4.97 -11.00 13.46
N PHE A 182 -5.17 -9.70 13.69
CA PHE A 182 -4.27 -8.92 14.57
C PHE A 182 -4.39 -9.31 16.04
N LYS A 183 -5.55 -9.86 16.45
CA LYS A 183 -5.73 -10.36 17.82
C LYS A 183 -4.80 -11.55 18.09
N LYS A 184 -4.71 -12.50 17.17
CA LYS A 184 -3.77 -13.62 17.29
C LYS A 184 -2.32 -13.15 17.32
N PHE A 185 -1.95 -12.16 16.52
CA PHE A 185 -0.61 -11.57 16.60
C PHE A 185 -0.34 -10.92 17.96
N ARG A 186 -1.34 -10.23 18.55
CA ARG A 186 -1.22 -9.66 19.89
C ARG A 186 -1.01 -10.73 20.96
N GLU A 187 -1.82 -11.79 20.93
CA GLU A 187 -1.69 -12.93 21.86
C GLU A 187 -0.29 -13.57 21.79
N ILE A 188 0.24 -13.76 20.58
CA ILE A 188 1.60 -14.29 20.37
C ILE A 188 2.67 -13.31 20.90
N ALA A 189 2.52 -12.03 20.60
CA ALA A 189 3.47 -11.01 21.06
C ALA A 189 3.48 -10.90 22.59
N ASP A 190 2.34 -10.95 23.24
CA ASP A 190 2.22 -10.95 24.71
C ASP A 190 2.89 -12.17 25.35
N GLU A 191 2.71 -13.36 24.76
CA GLU A 191 3.33 -14.60 25.26
C GLU A 191 4.86 -14.53 25.30
N VAL A 192 5.48 -13.82 24.36
CA VAL A 192 6.94 -13.71 24.27
C VAL A 192 7.50 -12.37 24.77
N GLY A 193 6.63 -11.46 25.21
CA GLY A 193 7.01 -10.12 25.67
C GLY A 193 7.51 -9.20 24.55
N ALA A 194 7.06 -9.41 23.29
CA ALA A 194 7.42 -8.61 22.14
C ALA A 194 6.47 -7.42 21.94
N TYR A 195 6.98 -6.34 21.34
CA TYR A 195 6.12 -5.31 20.76
C TYR A 195 5.43 -5.84 19.52
N LEU A 196 4.17 -5.40 19.29
CA LEU A 196 3.45 -5.65 18.05
C LEU A 196 3.38 -4.36 17.23
N MET A 197 4.07 -4.33 16.11
CA MET A 197 3.93 -3.31 15.07
C MET A 197 3.05 -3.85 13.95
N VAL A 198 2.09 -3.07 13.48
CA VAL A 198 1.30 -3.43 12.30
C VAL A 198 1.53 -2.42 11.20
N ASP A 199 1.97 -2.89 10.04
CA ASP A 199 2.00 -2.10 8.80
C ASP A 199 0.76 -2.45 7.97
N MET A 200 -0.25 -1.57 8.01
CA MET A 200 -1.52 -1.76 7.29
C MET A 200 -1.55 -1.06 5.92
N ALA A 201 -0.39 -0.70 5.35
CA ALA A 201 -0.30 0.14 4.16
C ALA A 201 -1.20 -0.32 3.00
N HIS A 202 -1.25 -1.62 2.70
CA HIS A 202 -2.07 -2.15 1.63
C HIS A 202 -3.57 -2.10 1.91
N ILE A 203 -3.96 -2.29 3.16
CA ILE A 203 -5.36 -2.45 3.57
C ILE A 203 -5.92 -1.22 4.30
N ALA A 204 -5.19 -0.11 4.38
CA ALA A 204 -5.58 1.06 5.17
C ALA A 204 -6.96 1.63 4.79
N GLY A 205 -7.31 1.66 3.51
CA GLY A 205 -8.64 2.07 3.06
C GLY A 205 -9.74 1.12 3.52
N LEU A 206 -9.47 -0.19 3.48
CA LEU A 206 -10.41 -1.22 3.96
C LEU A 206 -10.60 -1.15 5.48
N VAL A 207 -9.53 -0.91 6.23
CA VAL A 207 -9.58 -0.70 7.70
C VAL A 207 -10.38 0.57 8.01
N ALA A 208 -10.11 1.67 7.32
CA ALA A 208 -10.84 2.93 7.51
C ALA A 208 -12.35 2.80 7.23
N ALA A 209 -12.72 1.95 6.28
CA ALA A 209 -14.12 1.65 5.94
C ALA A 209 -14.76 0.54 6.80
N GLY A 210 -14.04 -0.04 7.75
CA GLY A 210 -14.53 -1.14 8.59
C GLY A 210 -14.71 -2.47 7.87
N LEU A 211 -14.04 -2.66 6.73
CA LEU A 211 -14.15 -3.86 5.89
C LEU A 211 -13.00 -4.85 6.09
N HIS A 212 -12.01 -4.47 6.87
CA HIS A 212 -10.95 -5.33 7.40
C HIS A 212 -10.81 -5.03 8.89
N PRO A 213 -10.50 -6.03 9.74
CA PRO A 213 -10.26 -5.79 11.17
C PRO A 213 -9.22 -4.68 11.39
N SER A 214 -9.50 -3.77 12.34
CA SER A 214 -8.57 -2.71 12.70
C SER A 214 -7.41 -3.27 13.54
N PRO A 215 -6.15 -2.91 13.27
CA PRO A 215 -5.03 -3.23 14.13
C PRO A 215 -4.95 -2.37 15.39
N ILE A 216 -5.58 -1.19 15.40
CA ILE A 216 -5.44 -0.18 16.46
C ILE A 216 -5.68 -0.73 17.87
N PRO A 217 -6.68 -1.60 18.13
CA PRO A 217 -6.91 -2.13 19.49
C PRO A 217 -5.84 -3.14 19.94
N TYR A 218 -5.01 -3.64 19.05
CA TYR A 218 -4.09 -4.74 19.31
C TYR A 218 -2.61 -4.35 19.19
N ALA A 219 -2.27 -3.42 18.32
CA ALA A 219 -0.89 -3.03 18.06
C ALA A 219 -0.37 -2.02 19.06
N ASP A 220 0.90 -2.12 19.44
CA ASP A 220 1.59 -1.04 20.16
C ASP A 220 1.75 0.18 19.27
N VAL A 221 1.95 -0.05 17.97
CA VAL A 221 2.02 0.99 16.96
C VAL A 221 1.57 0.47 15.60
N THR A 222 0.86 1.31 14.86
CA THR A 222 0.42 1.03 13.49
C THR A 222 1.03 2.04 12.54
N THR A 223 1.59 1.57 11.44
CA THR A 223 2.07 2.41 10.34
C THR A 223 1.22 2.17 9.10
N THR A 224 1.21 3.14 8.20
CA THR A 224 0.60 2.98 6.89
C THR A 224 1.18 3.94 5.87
N THR A 225 0.94 3.65 4.59
CA THR A 225 1.02 4.63 3.50
C THR A 225 -0.34 5.29 3.30
N THR A 226 -0.37 6.41 2.57
CA THR A 226 -1.60 7.15 2.28
C THR A 226 -2.12 6.96 0.86
N HIS A 227 -1.36 6.34 -0.05
CA HIS A 227 -1.58 6.38 -1.50
C HIS A 227 -2.09 5.08 -2.16
N LYS A 228 -2.42 4.04 -1.36
CA LYS A 228 -2.91 2.75 -1.90
C LYS A 228 -4.44 2.69 -1.83
N THR A 229 -5.01 1.76 -1.08
CA THR A 229 -6.47 1.69 -0.87
C THR A 229 -7.05 2.96 -0.22
N LEU A 230 -6.25 3.69 0.54
CA LEU A 230 -6.67 4.95 1.16
C LEU A 230 -6.84 6.10 0.15
N ARG A 231 -6.29 5.98 -1.05
CA ARG A 231 -6.47 6.90 -2.19
C ARG A 231 -5.99 8.34 -1.93
N GLY A 232 -4.93 8.51 -1.15
CA GLY A 232 -4.32 9.81 -0.85
C GLY A 232 -3.01 10.08 -1.58
N PRO A 233 -2.32 11.17 -1.23
CA PRO A 233 -1.00 11.47 -1.78
C PRO A 233 0.04 10.45 -1.29
N ARG A 234 1.16 10.34 -1.98
CA ARG A 234 2.27 9.50 -1.52
C ARG A 234 2.84 10.05 -0.21
N GLY A 235 2.82 9.23 0.82
CA GLY A 235 3.26 9.59 2.17
C GLY A 235 3.06 8.44 3.15
N GLY A 236 3.45 8.66 4.42
CA GLY A 236 3.29 7.72 5.52
C GLY A 236 2.56 8.31 6.72
N LEU A 237 2.12 7.44 7.62
CA LEU A 237 1.50 7.76 8.91
C LEU A 237 2.05 6.84 10.01
N ILE A 238 2.07 7.35 11.24
CA ILE A 238 2.24 6.56 12.47
C ILE A 238 1.03 6.82 13.35
N LEU A 239 0.39 5.76 13.82
CA LEU A 239 -0.84 5.78 14.60
C LEU A 239 -0.66 4.89 15.84
N CYS A 240 -1.13 5.33 17.01
CA CYS A 240 -1.17 4.53 18.22
C CYS A 240 -2.13 5.11 19.27
N ASN A 241 -2.20 4.46 20.42
CA ASN A 241 -2.84 5.04 21.60
C ASN A 241 -1.90 6.08 22.26
N GLN A 242 -2.44 6.84 23.22
CA GLN A 242 -1.67 7.88 23.91
C GLN A 242 -0.53 7.31 24.75
N GLU A 243 -0.76 6.17 25.40
CA GLU A 243 0.26 5.52 26.24
C GLU A 243 1.53 5.16 25.44
N ALA A 244 1.36 4.56 24.27
CA ALA A 244 2.48 4.24 23.38
C ALA A 244 3.16 5.50 22.85
N ALA A 245 2.39 6.54 22.52
CA ALA A 245 2.94 7.81 22.06
C ALA A 245 3.83 8.48 23.12
N ASP A 246 3.39 8.48 24.37
CA ASP A 246 4.14 9.05 25.50
C ASP A 246 5.41 8.22 25.81
N LYS A 247 5.27 6.89 25.76
CA LYS A 247 6.38 5.96 26.04
C LYS A 247 7.50 6.04 25.01
N PHE A 248 7.16 6.05 23.71
CA PHE A 248 8.15 5.91 22.64
C PHE A 248 8.52 7.22 21.95
N ASN A 249 7.75 8.29 22.16
CA ASN A 249 8.00 9.62 21.58
C ASN A 249 8.27 9.58 20.05
N PHE A 250 7.30 9.05 19.28
CA PHE A 250 7.41 8.94 17.82
C PHE A 250 7.63 10.28 17.13
N ASN A 251 7.16 11.40 17.72
CA ASN A 251 7.45 12.72 17.19
C ASN A 251 8.97 12.98 17.14
N LYS A 252 9.69 12.68 18.22
CA LYS A 252 11.15 12.83 18.26
C LYS A 252 11.86 11.87 17.29
N ALA A 253 11.32 10.68 17.11
CA ALA A 253 11.87 9.70 16.18
C ALA A 253 11.73 10.15 14.72
N VAL A 254 10.62 10.81 14.36
CA VAL A 254 10.44 11.40 13.02
C VAL A 254 11.30 12.65 12.90
N PHE A 255 11.07 13.66 13.72
CA PHE A 255 11.86 14.88 13.72
C PHE A 255 12.39 15.17 15.13
N PRO A 256 13.70 15.34 15.31
CA PRO A 256 14.78 15.38 14.30
C PRO A 256 15.43 14.00 14.01
N GLY A 257 14.82 12.88 14.44
CA GLY A 257 15.45 11.57 14.43
C GLY A 257 15.86 11.08 13.03
N ILE A 258 14.94 11.12 12.06
CA ILE A 258 15.19 10.60 10.70
C ILE A 258 14.83 11.57 9.58
N GLN A 259 14.11 12.67 9.88
CA GLN A 259 13.68 13.68 8.92
C GLN A 259 14.06 15.08 9.42
N GLY A 260 14.12 16.05 8.47
CA GLY A 260 14.15 17.50 8.72
C GLY A 260 12.77 18.11 8.50
N GLY A 261 12.68 19.16 7.65
CA GLY A 261 11.45 19.85 7.35
C GLY A 261 10.36 18.95 6.78
N PRO A 262 9.12 19.03 7.29
CA PRO A 262 7.99 18.27 6.77
C PRO A 262 7.57 18.80 5.40
N LEU A 263 6.90 17.93 4.61
CA LEU A 263 6.33 18.28 3.32
C LEU A 263 4.89 18.79 3.51
N GLU A 264 4.73 20.08 3.80
CA GLU A 264 3.44 20.66 4.19
C GLU A 264 2.39 20.58 3.07
N HIS A 265 2.79 20.65 1.81
CA HIS A 265 1.91 20.41 0.65
C HIS A 265 1.41 18.96 0.58
N VAL A 266 2.24 17.99 0.96
CA VAL A 266 1.83 16.58 1.06
C VAL A 266 0.89 16.39 2.25
N ILE A 267 1.18 17.01 3.40
CA ILE A 267 0.32 16.97 4.58
C ILE A 267 -1.05 17.57 4.27
N ALA A 268 -1.11 18.66 3.49
CA ALA A 268 -2.37 19.21 2.99
C ALA A 268 -3.15 18.19 2.12
N GLY A 269 -2.45 17.51 1.22
CA GLY A 269 -3.03 16.42 0.44
C GLY A 269 -3.57 15.28 1.31
N LYS A 270 -2.82 14.89 2.38
CA LYS A 270 -3.30 13.92 3.39
C LYS A 270 -4.56 14.42 4.10
N ALA A 271 -4.58 15.70 4.52
CA ALA A 271 -5.75 16.28 5.20
C ALA A 271 -7.00 16.25 4.32
N VAL A 272 -6.87 16.53 3.01
CA VAL A 272 -7.98 16.42 2.04
C VAL A 272 -8.41 14.97 1.89
N CYS A 273 -7.48 14.05 1.66
CA CYS A 273 -7.75 12.62 1.55
C CYS A 273 -8.51 12.06 2.77
N PHE A 274 -8.08 12.41 3.99
CA PHE A 274 -8.76 11.93 5.20
C PHE A 274 -10.16 12.53 5.36
N LYS A 275 -10.39 13.76 4.89
CA LYS A 275 -11.75 14.33 4.85
C LYS A 275 -12.64 13.54 3.90
N GLU A 276 -12.15 13.23 2.70
CA GLU A 276 -12.86 12.40 1.73
C GLU A 276 -13.12 10.98 2.28
N ALA A 277 -12.14 10.39 2.98
CA ALA A 277 -12.26 9.05 3.56
C ALA A 277 -13.23 8.97 4.74
N LEU A 278 -13.59 10.09 5.35
CA LEU A 278 -14.60 10.18 6.40
C LEU A 278 -16.04 10.29 5.86
N GLU A 279 -16.22 10.50 4.56
CA GLU A 279 -17.55 10.58 3.94
C GLU A 279 -18.08 9.16 3.61
N PRO A 280 -19.41 8.95 3.64
CA PRO A 280 -20.03 7.64 3.40
C PRO A 280 -19.67 7.01 2.05
N GLU A 281 -19.46 7.81 1.04
CA GLU A 281 -19.13 7.38 -0.33
C GLU A 281 -17.81 6.62 -0.37
N PHE A 282 -16.89 6.93 0.53
CA PHE A 282 -15.63 6.21 0.63
C PHE A 282 -15.82 4.75 1.07
N ALA A 283 -16.73 4.48 2.00
CA ALA A 283 -17.05 3.12 2.41
C ALA A 283 -17.67 2.32 1.25
N GLU A 284 -18.56 2.92 0.47
CA GLU A 284 -19.13 2.27 -0.73
C GLU A 284 -18.05 1.99 -1.79
N TYR A 285 -17.13 2.93 -2.00
CA TYR A 285 -15.97 2.73 -2.86
C TYR A 285 -15.11 1.54 -2.40
N GLN A 286 -14.81 1.42 -1.12
CA GLN A 286 -14.01 0.31 -0.58
C GLN A 286 -14.76 -1.03 -0.71
N LYS A 287 -16.09 -1.07 -0.53
CA LYS A 287 -16.91 -2.26 -0.80
C LYS A 287 -16.81 -2.69 -2.26
N GLN A 288 -16.85 -1.70 -3.18
CA GLN A 288 -16.72 -1.99 -4.61
C GLN A 288 -15.35 -2.55 -4.97
N ILE A 289 -14.27 -2.09 -4.31
CA ILE A 289 -12.92 -2.66 -4.49
C ILE A 289 -12.92 -4.16 -4.20
N ILE A 290 -13.50 -4.58 -3.07
CA ILE A 290 -13.54 -5.99 -2.67
C ILE A 290 -14.39 -6.80 -3.67
N LYS A 291 -15.57 -6.30 -4.05
CA LYS A 291 -16.43 -6.97 -5.03
C LYS A 291 -15.72 -7.17 -6.36
N ASN A 292 -15.05 -6.13 -6.84
CA ASN A 292 -14.25 -6.20 -8.06
C ASN A 292 -13.11 -7.23 -7.94
N ALA A 293 -12.39 -7.24 -6.82
CA ALA A 293 -11.32 -8.21 -6.60
C ALA A 293 -11.84 -9.66 -6.58
N GLN A 294 -12.96 -9.89 -5.92
CA GLN A 294 -13.60 -11.21 -5.86
C GLN A 294 -14.11 -11.65 -7.25
N SER A 295 -14.73 -10.75 -8.00
CA SER A 295 -15.19 -11.03 -9.37
C SER A 295 -14.02 -11.31 -10.30
N LEU A 296 -12.95 -10.52 -10.26
CA LEU A 296 -11.74 -10.74 -11.06
C LEU A 296 -11.09 -12.09 -10.71
N SER A 297 -10.91 -12.36 -9.42
CA SER A 297 -10.33 -13.64 -8.96
C SER A 297 -11.15 -14.84 -9.41
N LYS A 298 -12.48 -14.77 -9.25
CA LYS A 298 -13.39 -15.83 -9.72
C LYS A 298 -13.32 -16.01 -11.23
N GLY A 299 -13.40 -14.91 -12.00
CA GLY A 299 -13.33 -14.94 -13.47
C GLY A 299 -12.02 -15.55 -13.99
N LEU A 300 -10.90 -15.31 -13.32
CA LEU A 300 -9.61 -15.95 -13.62
C LEU A 300 -9.64 -17.44 -13.32
N MET A 301 -10.14 -17.85 -12.14
CA MET A 301 -10.23 -19.28 -11.76
C MET A 301 -11.20 -20.05 -12.66
N ASP A 302 -12.33 -19.48 -13.06
CA ASP A 302 -13.28 -20.09 -13.99
C ASP A 302 -12.64 -20.34 -15.38
N ARG A 303 -11.57 -19.61 -15.72
CA ARG A 303 -10.75 -19.78 -16.94
C ARG A 303 -9.49 -20.65 -16.73
N GLY A 304 -9.39 -21.31 -15.59
CA GLY A 304 -8.30 -22.24 -15.27
C GLY A 304 -7.03 -21.58 -14.76
N VAL A 305 -7.02 -20.25 -14.52
CA VAL A 305 -5.87 -19.55 -13.93
C VAL A 305 -5.82 -19.81 -12.42
N LYS A 306 -4.70 -20.31 -11.94
CA LYS A 306 -4.51 -20.59 -10.51
C LYS A 306 -4.29 -19.30 -9.74
N ILE A 307 -4.99 -19.17 -8.61
CA ILE A 307 -4.84 -18.03 -7.67
C ILE A 307 -4.33 -18.56 -6.33
N VAL A 308 -3.26 -17.95 -5.83
CA VAL A 308 -2.72 -18.25 -4.48
C VAL A 308 -3.82 -18.04 -3.44
N SER A 309 -3.92 -18.96 -2.48
CA SER A 309 -4.97 -19.05 -1.46
C SER A 309 -6.41 -19.24 -1.98
N GLY A 310 -6.59 -19.58 -3.28
CA GLY A 310 -7.89 -19.89 -3.86
C GLY A 310 -8.88 -18.74 -3.88
N GLY A 311 -8.38 -17.48 -3.93
CA GLY A 311 -9.23 -16.28 -4.00
C GLY A 311 -8.73 -15.11 -3.19
N THR A 312 -9.62 -14.16 -2.88
CA THR A 312 -9.27 -12.95 -2.10
C THR A 312 -10.40 -12.50 -1.18
N ASP A 313 -10.02 -11.96 -0.02
CA ASP A 313 -10.91 -11.29 0.93
C ASP A 313 -10.71 -9.76 0.93
N ASN A 314 -9.74 -9.26 0.15
CA ASN A 314 -9.38 -7.84 0.12
C ASN A 314 -9.29 -7.29 -1.31
N HIS A 315 -8.38 -6.38 -1.58
CA HIS A 315 -8.24 -5.63 -2.84
C HIS A 315 -7.26 -6.25 -3.84
N LEU A 316 -6.55 -7.32 -3.48
CA LEU A 316 -5.49 -7.90 -4.32
C LEU A 316 -5.60 -9.42 -4.42
N MET A 317 -4.92 -9.97 -5.41
CA MET A 317 -4.73 -11.41 -5.60
C MET A 317 -3.38 -11.69 -6.26
N LEU A 318 -2.91 -12.93 -6.14
CA LEU A 318 -1.71 -13.42 -6.82
C LEU A 318 -2.08 -14.53 -7.80
N ILE A 319 -1.74 -14.36 -9.07
CA ILE A 319 -1.72 -15.45 -10.05
C ILE A 319 -0.54 -16.36 -9.71
N ASP A 320 -0.77 -17.68 -9.71
CA ASP A 320 0.24 -18.72 -9.49
C ASP A 320 0.57 -19.42 -10.83
N LEU A 321 1.77 -19.19 -11.31
CA LEU A 321 2.31 -19.75 -12.57
C LEU A 321 3.29 -20.91 -12.30
N ARG A 322 3.28 -21.50 -11.09
CA ARG A 322 4.10 -22.68 -10.84
C ARG A 322 3.58 -23.84 -11.68
N GLY A 323 4.47 -24.44 -12.45
CA GLY A 323 4.14 -25.51 -13.40
C GLY A 323 3.67 -25.03 -14.78
N GLU A 324 3.57 -23.71 -14.99
CA GLU A 324 3.35 -23.14 -16.31
C GLU A 324 4.71 -22.81 -17.00
N ASP A 325 4.73 -22.86 -18.33
CA ASP A 325 5.91 -22.48 -19.12
C ASP A 325 6.17 -20.96 -19.03
N VAL A 326 5.11 -20.17 -18.90
CA VAL A 326 5.17 -18.70 -18.78
C VAL A 326 5.65 -18.31 -17.38
N THR A 327 6.59 -17.38 -17.31
CA THR A 327 7.09 -16.81 -16.05
C THR A 327 6.31 -15.57 -15.64
N GLY A 328 6.42 -15.16 -14.36
CA GLY A 328 5.82 -13.89 -13.91
C GLY A 328 6.33 -12.70 -14.69
N LYS A 329 7.65 -12.64 -14.95
CA LYS A 329 8.28 -11.58 -15.77
C LYS A 329 7.75 -11.55 -17.21
N GLU A 330 7.52 -12.72 -17.78
CA GLU A 330 7.01 -12.81 -19.14
C GLU A 330 5.54 -12.40 -19.23
N LEU A 331 4.71 -12.88 -18.30
CA LEU A 331 3.30 -12.47 -18.25
C LEU A 331 3.16 -10.96 -17.98
N GLU A 332 3.93 -10.38 -17.05
CA GLU A 332 4.01 -8.93 -16.82
C GLU A 332 4.27 -8.18 -18.12
N LYS A 333 5.29 -8.61 -18.91
CA LYS A 333 5.64 -7.99 -20.18
C LYS A 333 4.55 -8.10 -21.24
N ARG A 334 3.90 -9.28 -21.35
CA ARG A 334 2.80 -9.50 -22.30
C ARG A 334 1.58 -8.65 -21.95
N LEU A 335 1.24 -8.55 -20.66
CA LEU A 335 0.13 -7.73 -20.17
C LEU A 335 0.40 -6.24 -20.40
N ASP A 336 1.62 -5.76 -20.14
CA ASP A 336 2.01 -4.37 -20.42
C ASP A 336 1.87 -4.04 -21.92
N ALA A 337 2.30 -4.93 -22.80
CA ALA A 337 2.12 -4.78 -24.25
C ALA A 337 0.63 -4.77 -24.68
N ALA A 338 -0.24 -5.39 -23.88
CA ALA A 338 -1.69 -5.40 -24.07
C ALA A 338 -2.40 -4.24 -23.32
N HIS A 339 -1.65 -3.25 -22.80
CA HIS A 339 -2.13 -2.12 -22.02
C HIS A 339 -2.80 -2.50 -20.69
N ILE A 340 -2.32 -3.58 -20.06
CA ILE A 340 -2.70 -3.98 -18.70
C ILE A 340 -1.47 -3.89 -17.81
N THR A 341 -1.43 -2.90 -16.93
CA THR A 341 -0.30 -2.65 -16.04
C THR A 341 -0.44 -3.47 -14.76
N CYS A 342 0.54 -4.31 -14.47
CA CYS A 342 0.62 -5.13 -13.25
C CYS A 342 2.08 -5.29 -12.82
N ASN A 343 2.36 -6.08 -11.79
CA ASN A 343 3.73 -6.40 -11.44
C ASN A 343 3.94 -7.90 -11.23
N LYS A 344 5.08 -8.42 -11.72
CA LYS A 344 5.53 -9.76 -11.32
C LYS A 344 5.74 -9.81 -9.82
N ASN A 345 5.49 -10.97 -9.24
CA ASN A 345 5.61 -11.20 -7.80
C ASN A 345 6.02 -12.64 -7.54
N THR A 346 6.86 -12.85 -6.54
CA THR A 346 7.10 -14.21 -6.02
C THR A 346 5.82 -14.80 -5.45
N VAL A 347 5.67 -16.10 -5.56
CA VAL A 347 4.62 -16.87 -4.88
C VAL A 347 5.24 -17.66 -3.73
N PRO A 348 4.47 -18.09 -2.72
CA PRO A 348 5.00 -18.92 -1.65
C PRO A 348 5.72 -20.15 -2.21
N ASN A 349 6.94 -20.43 -1.71
CA ASN A 349 7.80 -21.53 -2.19
C ASN A 349 8.12 -21.43 -3.70
N ASP A 350 8.34 -20.22 -4.20
CA ASP A 350 8.63 -19.97 -5.61
C ASP A 350 9.92 -20.69 -6.04
N PRO A 351 9.87 -21.57 -7.08
CA PRO A 351 11.07 -22.24 -7.57
C PRO A 351 11.97 -21.34 -8.41
N ARG A 352 11.49 -20.16 -8.83
CA ARG A 352 12.22 -19.20 -9.68
C ARG A 352 12.81 -18.07 -8.84
N SER A 353 13.84 -17.42 -9.38
CA SER A 353 14.46 -16.28 -8.69
C SER A 353 13.51 -15.08 -8.60
N PRO A 354 13.72 -14.15 -7.64
CA PRO A 354 12.92 -12.93 -7.51
C PRO A 354 12.93 -11.99 -8.74
N PHE A 355 13.89 -12.17 -9.64
CA PHE A 355 13.98 -11.39 -10.89
C PHE A 355 13.13 -11.97 -12.04
N VAL A 356 12.70 -13.22 -11.91
CA VAL A 356 11.90 -13.96 -12.90
C VAL A 356 10.49 -14.17 -12.36
N THR A 357 10.35 -14.74 -11.19
CA THR A 357 9.14 -15.07 -10.44
C THR A 357 8.21 -16.08 -11.11
N SER A 358 7.36 -16.71 -10.31
CA SER A 358 6.29 -17.60 -10.79
C SER A 358 4.91 -17.01 -10.51
N GLY A 359 4.79 -15.70 -10.38
CA GLY A 359 3.50 -15.07 -10.15
C GLY A 359 3.41 -13.64 -10.66
N VAL A 360 2.18 -13.18 -10.69
CA VAL A 360 1.80 -11.78 -10.98
C VAL A 360 0.80 -11.34 -9.92
N ARG A 361 1.06 -10.16 -9.33
CA ARG A 361 0.12 -9.53 -8.39
C ARG A 361 -0.81 -8.60 -9.14
N LEU A 362 -2.11 -8.71 -8.84
CA LEU A 362 -3.17 -7.87 -9.37
C LEU A 362 -3.93 -7.21 -8.21
N GLY A 363 -4.48 -6.03 -8.44
CA GLY A 363 -5.33 -5.34 -7.51
C GLY A 363 -6.36 -4.45 -8.20
N THR A 364 -7.42 -4.11 -7.49
CA THR A 364 -8.58 -3.42 -8.05
C THR A 364 -8.82 -1.99 -7.59
N PRO A 365 -8.01 -1.34 -6.72
CA PRO A 365 -8.29 0.03 -6.27
C PRO A 365 -8.38 1.04 -7.41
N ALA A 366 -7.41 1.03 -8.33
CA ALA A 366 -7.32 1.98 -9.43
C ALA A 366 -8.49 1.82 -10.43
N VAL A 367 -8.74 0.60 -10.90
CA VAL A 367 -9.87 0.34 -11.82
C VAL A 367 -11.23 0.65 -11.18
N THR A 368 -11.36 0.45 -9.85
CA THR A 368 -12.57 0.84 -9.12
C THR A 368 -12.72 2.36 -9.04
N THR A 369 -11.64 3.10 -8.80
CA THR A 369 -11.64 4.57 -8.86
C THR A 369 -12.03 5.07 -10.24
N ARG A 370 -11.62 4.37 -11.30
CA ARG A 370 -11.97 4.66 -12.69
C ARG A 370 -13.47 4.42 -12.98
N GLY A 371 -14.16 3.63 -12.15
CA GLY A 371 -15.61 3.40 -12.27
C GLY A 371 -16.01 1.99 -12.72
N LEU A 372 -15.03 1.09 -12.93
CA LEU A 372 -15.30 -0.29 -13.34
C LEU A 372 -15.99 -1.08 -12.22
N LYS A 373 -16.84 -2.04 -12.62
CA LYS A 373 -17.61 -2.91 -11.71
C LYS A 373 -17.43 -4.38 -12.08
N GLU A 374 -18.20 -5.25 -11.42
CA GLU A 374 -18.06 -6.70 -11.47
C GLU A 374 -18.10 -7.26 -12.90
N ASP A 375 -19.02 -6.78 -13.75
CA ASP A 375 -19.15 -7.23 -15.15
C ASP A 375 -17.89 -6.89 -15.98
N ASP A 376 -17.28 -5.72 -15.71
CA ASP A 376 -16.04 -5.31 -16.36
C ASP A 376 -14.85 -6.19 -15.89
N MET A 377 -14.90 -6.72 -14.64
CA MET A 377 -13.87 -7.62 -14.10
C MET A 377 -13.85 -8.97 -14.83
N ASP A 378 -14.99 -9.47 -15.27
CA ASP A 378 -15.04 -10.71 -16.08
C ASP A 378 -14.35 -10.52 -17.44
N MET A 379 -14.54 -9.35 -18.07
CA MET A 379 -13.83 -9.00 -19.30
C MET A 379 -12.31 -8.88 -19.07
N ILE A 380 -11.90 -8.27 -17.95
CA ILE A 380 -10.48 -8.18 -17.58
C ILE A 380 -9.89 -9.59 -17.35
N ALA A 381 -10.64 -10.48 -16.69
CA ALA A 381 -10.22 -11.87 -16.50
C ALA A 381 -10.04 -12.60 -17.85
N GLU A 382 -10.92 -12.37 -18.82
CA GLU A 382 -10.78 -12.88 -20.18
C GLU A 382 -9.52 -12.33 -20.85
N CYS A 383 -9.28 -11.03 -20.78
CA CYS A 383 -8.07 -10.41 -21.33
C CYS A 383 -6.80 -11.05 -20.78
N ILE A 384 -6.71 -11.23 -19.48
CA ILE A 384 -5.54 -11.82 -18.82
C ILE A 384 -5.36 -13.29 -19.24
N ALA A 385 -6.44 -14.07 -19.26
CA ALA A 385 -6.40 -15.49 -19.67
C ALA A 385 -5.95 -15.65 -21.14
N LEU A 386 -6.45 -14.81 -22.04
CA LEU A 386 -6.04 -14.81 -23.45
C LEU A 386 -4.54 -14.50 -23.62
N VAL A 387 -4.02 -13.48 -22.93
CA VAL A 387 -2.60 -13.11 -22.98
C VAL A 387 -1.72 -14.20 -22.35
N LEU A 388 -2.20 -14.87 -21.30
CA LEU A 388 -1.49 -16.00 -20.70
C LEU A 388 -1.39 -17.18 -21.67
N GLN A 389 -2.45 -17.47 -22.43
CA GLN A 389 -2.50 -18.56 -23.40
C GLN A 389 -1.53 -18.37 -24.58
N SER A 390 -1.48 -17.16 -25.18
CA SER A 390 -0.61 -16.85 -26.31
C SER A 390 -0.34 -15.36 -26.45
N GLU A 391 0.89 -15.03 -26.84
CA GLU A 391 1.28 -13.68 -27.27
C GLU A 391 0.49 -13.19 -28.50
N ASP A 392 0.01 -14.08 -29.35
CA ASP A 392 -0.78 -13.75 -30.53
C ASP A 392 -2.09 -13.02 -30.18
N ASN A 393 -2.54 -13.15 -28.94
CA ASN A 393 -3.75 -12.48 -28.45
C ASN A 393 -3.53 -11.02 -28.01
N ILE A 394 -2.29 -10.52 -27.96
CA ILE A 394 -1.97 -9.19 -27.42
C ILE A 394 -2.74 -8.09 -28.17
N GLU A 395 -2.73 -8.08 -29.49
CA GLU A 395 -3.45 -7.03 -30.27
C GLU A 395 -4.97 -7.11 -30.11
N LYS A 396 -5.54 -8.30 -30.01
CA LYS A 396 -6.96 -8.48 -29.70
C LYS A 396 -7.28 -7.90 -28.32
N VAL A 397 -6.50 -8.25 -27.31
CA VAL A 397 -6.71 -7.78 -25.93
C VAL A 397 -6.52 -6.28 -25.81
N LYS A 398 -5.54 -5.71 -26.51
CA LYS A 398 -5.35 -4.25 -26.57
C LYS A 398 -6.59 -3.53 -27.10
N GLY A 399 -7.30 -4.10 -28.10
CA GLY A 399 -8.60 -3.60 -28.57
C GLY A 399 -9.67 -3.66 -27.49
N MET A 400 -9.78 -4.76 -26.74
CA MET A 400 -10.73 -4.90 -25.64
C MET A 400 -10.43 -3.91 -24.49
N VAL A 401 -9.15 -3.69 -24.16
CA VAL A 401 -8.73 -2.69 -23.18
C VAL A 401 -9.10 -1.28 -23.63
N ALA A 402 -8.91 -0.96 -24.93
CA ALA A 402 -9.27 0.34 -25.47
C ALA A 402 -10.79 0.62 -25.36
N GLU A 403 -11.65 -0.39 -25.55
CA GLU A 403 -13.10 -0.28 -25.34
C GLU A 403 -13.43 0.03 -23.86
N LEU A 404 -12.82 -0.70 -22.91
CA LEU A 404 -13.04 -0.47 -21.48
C LEU A 404 -12.56 0.93 -21.05
N THR A 405 -11.38 1.34 -21.50
CA THR A 405 -10.81 2.63 -21.14
C THR A 405 -11.58 3.80 -21.74
N ALA A 406 -12.14 3.64 -22.94
CA ALA A 406 -13.02 4.62 -23.55
C ALA A 406 -14.37 4.75 -22.83
N LYS A 407 -14.92 3.63 -22.32
CA LYS A 407 -16.16 3.62 -21.51
C LYS A 407 -15.99 4.36 -20.18
N TYR A 408 -14.80 4.31 -19.60
CA TYR A 408 -14.46 4.89 -18.31
C TYR A 408 -13.24 5.82 -18.42
N PRO A 409 -13.34 6.99 -19.05
CA PRO A 409 -12.23 7.93 -19.17
C PRO A 409 -11.83 8.47 -17.78
N LEU A 410 -10.52 8.67 -17.56
CA LEU A 410 -10.04 9.33 -16.34
C LEU A 410 -10.28 10.84 -16.46
N ASP A 411 -10.90 11.41 -15.43
CA ASP A 411 -11.07 12.87 -15.28
C ASP A 411 -9.90 13.43 -14.45
N MET A 412 -8.73 13.58 -15.10
CA MET A 412 -7.47 14.04 -14.49
C MET A 412 -7.29 15.55 -14.55
#